data_25816e721ada48c9135c26ce96381aa7
#
_entry.id   25816e721ada48c9135c26ce96381aa7
#
_cell.length_a   1.000
_cell.length_b   1.000
_cell.length_c   1.000
_cell.angle_alpha   90.00
_cell.angle_beta   90.00
_cell.angle_gamma   90.00
#
_symmetry.space_group_name_H-M   'P 1'
#
loop_
_entity.id
_entity.type
_entity.pdbx_description
1 polymer ?
#
loop_
_entity_poly.entity_id
_entity_poly.type
_entity_poly.pdbx_seq_one_letter_code
_entity_poly.pdbx_strand_id
1 'polypeptide(L)'
;MDPFTAMAAATAAYNGIKKSVQLGRELSDMSKSITTWSKAVSDLNFLEDKAKKPPMYKMFTDTQSDAIEIWAQKKKLQEMREELRSFISWNYGPKAWEEILKIEADQRKEQRDLVYAKQEFIDNCINWAVGISAAFSGLGILFVVMYIIGANQGKW
;
A
#
# COMPACT_ATOMS: atom_id res chain seq x y z
N MET A 1 -5.18 5.22 -3.38
CA MET A 1 -5.36 6.37 -2.50
C MET A 1 -4.48 7.49 -3.03
N ASP A 2 -4.92 8.71 -2.98
CA ASP A 2 -4.24 9.87 -3.51
C ASP A 2 -3.36 10.50 -2.39
N PRO A 3 -2.14 11.00 -2.66
CA PRO A 3 -1.24 11.55 -1.66
C PRO A 3 -1.85 12.73 -0.89
N PHE A 4 -2.68 13.54 -1.53
CA PHE A 4 -3.39 14.64 -0.87
C PHE A 4 -4.40 14.16 0.15
N THR A 5 -5.16 13.12 -0.18
CA THR A 5 -6.14 12.52 0.73
C THR A 5 -5.46 11.92 1.96
N ALA A 6 -4.32 11.23 1.76
CA ALA A 6 -3.52 10.69 2.85
C ALA A 6 -2.96 11.81 3.74
N MET A 7 -2.46 12.90 3.14
CA MET A 7 -1.95 14.04 3.88
C MET A 7 -3.05 14.82 4.62
N ALA A 8 -4.23 14.95 4.03
CA ALA A 8 -5.39 15.56 4.70
C ALA A 8 -5.82 14.74 5.94
N ALA A 9 -5.85 13.41 5.82
CA ALA A 9 -6.12 12.51 6.94
C ALA A 9 -5.04 12.62 8.04
N ALA A 10 -3.76 12.69 7.66
CA ALA A 10 -2.66 12.92 8.60
C ALA A 10 -2.82 14.25 9.33
N THR A 11 -3.12 15.34 8.61
CA THR A 11 -3.30 16.66 9.20
C THR A 11 -4.50 16.71 10.17
N ALA A 12 -5.60 16.08 9.80
CA ALA A 12 -6.78 15.98 10.67
C ALA A 12 -6.47 15.21 11.95
N ALA A 13 -5.78 14.07 11.82
CA ALA A 13 -5.36 13.24 12.95
C ALA A 13 -4.36 13.98 13.86
N TYR A 14 -3.36 14.64 13.27
CA TYR A 14 -2.41 15.50 13.98
C TYR A 14 -3.11 16.56 14.84
N ASN A 15 -4.03 17.31 14.23
CA ASN A 15 -4.80 18.34 14.95
C ASN A 15 -5.67 17.72 16.06
N GLY A 16 -6.23 16.54 15.81
CA GLY A 16 -7.02 15.79 16.80
C GLY A 16 -6.19 15.38 18.01
N ILE A 17 -4.98 14.84 17.78
CA ILE A 17 -4.04 14.48 18.85
C ILE A 17 -3.64 15.73 19.63
N LYS A 18 -3.18 16.76 18.93
CA LYS A 18 -2.72 18.04 19.55
C LYS A 18 -3.80 18.66 20.43
N LYS A 19 -5.03 18.72 19.93
CA LYS A 19 -6.18 19.22 20.70
C LYS A 19 -6.49 18.38 21.94
N SER A 20 -6.42 17.05 21.80
CA SER A 20 -6.68 16.14 22.92
C SER A 20 -5.62 16.27 24.02
N VAL A 21 -4.35 16.39 23.64
CA VAL A 21 -3.24 16.64 24.57
C VAL A 21 -3.42 17.99 25.29
N GLN A 22 -3.80 19.05 24.56
CA GLN A 22 -4.07 20.37 25.15
C GLN A 22 -5.20 20.36 26.16
N LEU A 23 -6.18 19.46 25.97
CA LEU A 23 -7.29 19.26 26.90
C LEU A 23 -6.95 18.32 28.06
N GLY A 24 -5.69 17.84 28.15
CA GLY A 24 -5.24 16.92 29.21
C GLY A 24 -5.89 15.54 29.14
N ARG A 25 -6.35 15.09 27.97
CA ARG A 25 -6.96 13.77 27.80
C ARG A 25 -5.91 12.67 27.84
N GLU A 26 -6.30 11.49 28.28
CA GLU A 26 -5.43 10.32 28.27
C GLU A 26 -5.11 9.83 26.86
N LEU A 27 -3.99 9.11 26.70
CA LEU A 27 -3.60 8.52 25.41
C LEU A 27 -4.64 7.53 24.87
N SER A 28 -5.34 6.83 25.75
CA SER A 28 -6.46 5.94 25.43
C SER A 28 -7.58 6.66 24.66
N ASP A 29 -7.91 7.89 25.06
CA ASP A 29 -8.93 8.71 24.41
C ASP A 29 -8.53 9.20 23.02
N MET A 30 -7.22 9.22 22.75
CA MET A 30 -6.63 9.62 21.46
C MET A 30 -6.39 8.45 20.51
N SER A 31 -6.67 7.21 20.93
CA SER A 31 -6.36 5.99 20.18
C SER A 31 -6.84 6.05 18.73
N LYS A 32 -8.06 6.55 18.51
CA LYS A 32 -8.61 6.72 17.16
C LYS A 32 -7.80 7.70 16.29
N SER A 33 -7.40 8.82 16.86
CA SER A 33 -6.59 9.82 16.13
C SER A 33 -5.18 9.28 15.87
N ILE A 34 -4.59 8.56 16.82
CA ILE A 34 -3.28 7.90 16.69
C ILE A 34 -3.35 6.83 15.59
N THR A 35 -4.38 5.99 15.57
CA THR A 35 -4.57 4.98 14.52
C THR A 35 -4.75 5.63 13.14
N THR A 36 -5.53 6.71 13.05
CA THR A 36 -5.71 7.45 11.80
C THR A 36 -4.40 8.07 11.32
N TRP A 37 -3.61 8.64 12.24
CA TRP A 37 -2.28 9.14 11.96
C TRP A 37 -1.36 8.04 11.40
N SER A 38 -1.26 6.93 12.12
CA SER A 38 -0.41 5.79 11.75
C SER A 38 -0.78 5.21 10.39
N LYS A 39 -2.08 5.12 10.09
CA LYS A 39 -2.58 4.69 8.79
C LYS A 39 -2.18 5.67 7.68
N ALA A 40 -2.39 6.97 7.88
CA ALA A 40 -2.04 7.98 6.90
C ALA A 40 -0.52 8.02 6.62
N VAL A 41 0.32 7.86 7.66
CA VAL A 41 1.78 7.72 7.52
C VAL A 41 2.14 6.50 6.67
N SER A 42 1.49 5.36 6.94
CA SER A 42 1.72 4.12 6.20
C SER A 42 1.28 4.24 4.74
N ASP A 43 0.13 4.86 4.48
CA ASP A 43 -0.38 5.11 3.13
C ASP A 43 0.57 5.99 2.31
N LEU A 44 1.13 7.06 2.91
CA LEU A 44 2.12 7.92 2.24
C LEU A 44 3.43 7.19 1.95
N ASN A 45 3.91 6.36 2.86
CA ASN A 45 5.10 5.52 2.62
C ASN A 45 4.86 4.52 1.49
N PHE A 46 3.68 3.90 1.44
CA PHE A 46 3.31 2.99 0.35
C PHE A 46 3.25 3.69 -1.00
N LEU A 47 2.70 4.91 -1.06
CA LEU A 47 2.66 5.71 -2.28
C LEU A 47 4.06 6.10 -2.76
N GLU A 48 4.98 6.42 -1.84
CA GLU A 48 6.38 6.68 -2.18
C GLU A 48 7.07 5.44 -2.76
N ASP A 49 6.90 4.29 -2.13
CA ASP A 49 7.48 3.04 -2.62
C ASP A 49 6.94 2.66 -4.00
N LYS A 50 5.66 2.92 -4.24
CA LYS A 50 5.02 2.73 -5.55
C LYS A 50 5.52 3.73 -6.60
N ALA A 51 5.79 4.98 -6.20
CA ALA A 51 6.36 6.00 -7.08
C ALA A 51 7.81 5.69 -7.47
N LYS A 52 8.59 5.08 -6.55
CA LYS A 52 9.97 4.63 -6.83
C LYS A 52 10.04 3.43 -7.77
N LYS A 53 8.97 2.63 -7.88
CA LYS A 53 8.87 1.45 -8.76
C LYS A 53 7.63 1.56 -9.64
N PRO A 54 7.59 2.51 -10.59
CA PRO A 54 6.44 2.66 -11.47
C PRO A 54 6.29 1.43 -12.37
N PRO A 55 5.06 0.97 -12.63
CA PRO A 55 4.84 -0.09 -13.62
C PRO A 55 5.24 0.39 -15.01
N MET A 56 5.71 -0.53 -15.88
CA MET A 56 6.31 -0.21 -17.19
C MET A 56 5.45 0.71 -18.06
N TYR A 57 4.13 0.60 -18.00
CA TYR A 57 3.23 1.45 -18.78
C TYR A 57 3.19 2.92 -18.31
N LYS A 58 3.60 3.21 -17.05
CA LYS A 58 3.68 4.58 -16.50
C LYS A 58 5.03 5.26 -16.75
N MET A 59 6.03 4.57 -17.29
CA MET A 59 7.34 5.16 -17.55
C MET A 59 7.30 6.26 -18.63
N PHE A 60 6.21 6.35 -19.38
CA PHE A 60 6.00 7.35 -20.45
C PHE A 60 5.05 8.50 -20.05
N THR A 61 4.53 8.51 -18.83
CA THR A 61 3.72 9.60 -18.29
C THR A 61 4.51 10.37 -17.23
N ASP A 62 4.12 11.61 -16.96
CA ASP A 62 4.81 12.62 -16.12
C ASP A 62 4.99 12.17 -14.66
N THR A 63 5.84 11.17 -14.45
CA THR A 63 6.15 10.53 -13.17
C THR A 63 6.99 11.45 -12.27
N GLN A 64 7.59 12.49 -12.85
CA GLN A 64 8.51 13.39 -12.15
C GLN A 64 7.76 14.41 -11.29
N SER A 65 6.61 14.89 -11.76
CA SER A 65 5.73 15.78 -11.01
C SER A 65 5.14 15.08 -9.78
N ASP A 66 4.63 13.85 -9.95
CA ASP A 66 4.07 13.04 -8.87
C ASP A 66 5.10 12.75 -7.77
N ALA A 67 6.36 12.45 -8.16
CA ALA A 67 7.42 12.14 -7.21
C ALA A 67 7.82 13.35 -6.34
N ILE A 68 7.92 14.54 -6.94
CA ILE A 68 8.23 15.80 -6.23
C ILE A 68 7.13 16.13 -5.24
N GLU A 69 5.89 15.94 -5.65
CA GLU A 69 4.73 16.20 -4.81
C GLU A 69 4.67 15.25 -3.61
N ILE A 70 4.85 13.94 -3.81
CA ILE A 70 4.93 12.95 -2.74
C ILE A 70 6.07 13.28 -1.78
N TRP A 71 7.23 13.69 -2.30
CA TRP A 71 8.37 14.12 -1.49
C TRP A 71 8.03 15.33 -0.61
N ALA A 72 7.37 16.35 -1.17
CA ALA A 72 6.97 17.54 -0.43
C ALA A 72 5.96 17.22 0.70
N GLN A 73 4.97 16.37 0.41
CA GLN A 73 4.01 15.89 1.40
C GLN A 73 4.69 15.08 2.51
N LYS A 74 5.67 14.25 2.15
CA LYS A 74 6.44 13.48 3.13
C LYS A 74 7.29 14.36 4.03
N LYS A 75 7.92 15.39 3.49
CA LYS A 75 8.69 16.36 4.29
C LYS A 75 7.80 17.04 5.32
N LYS A 76 6.64 17.52 4.91
CA LYS A 76 5.64 18.10 5.81
C LYS A 76 5.16 17.11 6.88
N LEU A 77 4.92 15.86 6.50
CA LEU A 77 4.56 14.79 7.43
C LEU A 77 5.66 14.57 8.48
N GLN A 78 6.91 14.61 8.06
CA GLN A 78 8.06 14.43 8.95
C GLN A 78 8.19 15.59 9.96
N GLU A 79 7.97 16.83 9.52
CA GLU A 79 7.92 18.01 10.40
C GLU A 79 6.80 17.85 11.46
N MET A 80 5.60 17.45 11.04
CA MET A 80 4.47 17.20 11.95
C MET A 80 4.77 16.03 12.91
N ARG A 81 5.50 15.03 12.48
CA ARG A 81 5.91 13.89 13.30
C ARG A 81 6.87 14.31 14.42
N GLU A 82 7.89 15.13 14.09
CA GLU A 82 8.84 15.64 15.08
C GLU A 82 8.15 16.57 16.10
N GLU A 83 7.20 17.37 15.62
CA GLU A 83 6.41 18.21 16.53
C GLU A 83 5.54 17.37 17.46
N LEU A 84 4.83 16.35 16.95
CA LEU A 84 4.06 15.42 17.77
C LEU A 84 4.94 14.67 18.78
N ARG A 85 6.10 14.21 18.34
CA ARG A 85 7.06 13.54 19.22
C ARG A 85 7.42 14.42 20.40
N SER A 86 7.86 15.65 20.12
CA SER A 86 8.22 16.61 21.16
C SER A 86 7.04 16.90 22.09
N PHE A 87 5.87 17.13 21.52
CA PHE A 87 4.67 17.49 22.26
C PHE A 87 4.14 16.37 23.14
N ILE A 88 4.11 15.14 22.63
CA ILE A 88 3.67 13.97 23.40
C ILE A 88 4.70 13.59 24.46
N SER A 89 5.99 13.59 24.11
CA SER A 89 7.06 13.28 25.06
C SER A 89 7.12 14.26 26.21
N TRP A 90 6.80 15.53 25.95
CA TRP A 90 6.75 16.56 26.99
C TRP A 90 5.57 16.38 27.96
N ASN A 91 4.39 16.03 27.44
CA ASN A 91 3.16 15.94 28.25
C ASN A 91 2.96 14.58 28.93
N TYR A 92 3.37 13.47 28.29
CA TYR A 92 3.13 12.10 28.74
C TYR A 92 4.39 11.29 28.97
N GLY A 93 5.56 11.88 28.67
CA GLY A 93 6.84 11.21 28.77
C GLY A 93 7.26 10.44 27.51
N PRO A 94 8.55 10.06 27.40
CA PRO A 94 9.09 9.41 26.21
C PRO A 94 8.49 8.04 25.91
N LYS A 95 8.05 7.30 26.93
CA LYS A 95 7.40 5.99 26.76
C LYS A 95 6.10 6.06 25.94
N ALA A 96 5.35 7.15 26.10
CA ALA A 96 4.11 7.36 25.35
C ALA A 96 4.39 7.46 23.84
N TRP A 97 5.49 8.06 23.45
CA TRP A 97 5.89 8.11 22.04
C TRP A 97 6.28 6.72 21.50
N GLU A 98 6.96 5.91 22.31
CA GLU A 98 7.32 4.53 21.95
C GLU A 98 6.08 3.66 21.71
N GLU A 99 5.02 3.83 22.50
CA GLU A 99 3.73 3.14 22.29
C GLU A 99 3.12 3.53 20.96
N ILE A 100 3.15 4.81 20.57
CA ILE A 100 2.68 5.27 19.26
C ILE A 100 3.50 4.67 18.13
N LEU A 101 4.82 4.60 18.27
CA LEU A 101 5.70 3.95 17.28
C LEU A 101 5.38 2.46 17.13
N LYS A 102 5.01 1.79 18.21
CA LYS A 102 4.59 0.39 18.15
C LYS A 102 3.29 0.23 17.38
N ILE A 103 2.29 1.08 17.65
CA ILE A 103 1.02 1.09 16.90
C ILE A 103 1.28 1.34 15.40
N GLU A 104 2.17 2.28 15.06
CA GLU A 104 2.57 2.52 13.66
C GLU A 104 3.25 1.31 13.02
N ALA A 105 4.08 0.59 13.76
CA ALA A 105 4.76 -0.60 13.26
C ALA A 105 3.77 -1.75 13.00
N ASP A 106 2.81 -1.94 13.90
CA ASP A 106 1.77 -2.96 13.77
C ASP A 106 0.86 -2.65 12.57
N GLN A 107 0.45 -1.40 12.38
CA GLN A 107 -0.34 -0.97 11.21
C GLN A 107 0.42 -1.17 9.89
N ARG A 108 1.73 -0.89 9.87
CA ARG A 108 2.56 -1.14 8.68
C ARG A 108 2.71 -2.64 8.38
N LYS A 109 2.76 -3.47 9.41
CA LYS A 109 2.81 -4.92 9.26
C LYS A 109 1.49 -5.44 8.67
N GLU A 110 0.37 -5.05 9.24
CA GLU A 110 -0.97 -5.43 8.76
C GLU A 110 -1.19 -5.03 7.30
N GLN A 111 -0.81 -3.82 6.91
CA GLN A 111 -0.90 -3.39 5.51
C GLN A 111 -0.01 -4.22 4.57
N ARG A 112 1.21 -4.56 4.99
CA ARG A 112 2.08 -5.44 4.22
C ARG A 112 1.47 -6.82 4.04
N ASP A 113 0.94 -7.40 5.10
CA ASP A 113 0.34 -8.73 5.05
C ASP A 113 -0.88 -8.75 4.11
N LEU A 114 -1.71 -7.70 4.11
CA LEU A 114 -2.81 -7.54 3.16
C LEU A 114 -2.34 -7.38 1.71
N VAL A 115 -1.24 -6.67 1.47
CA VAL A 115 -0.66 -6.50 0.13
C VAL A 115 -0.07 -7.81 -0.36
N TYR A 116 0.64 -8.55 0.49
CA TYR A 116 1.18 -9.88 0.16
C TYR A 116 0.07 -10.89 -0.16
N ALA A 117 -0.97 -10.96 0.66
CA ALA A 117 -2.10 -11.84 0.41
C ALA A 117 -2.80 -11.53 -0.93
N LYS A 118 -2.91 -10.24 -1.28
CA LYS A 118 -3.48 -9.82 -2.57
C LYS A 118 -2.56 -10.16 -3.75
N GLN A 119 -1.25 -10.01 -3.60
CA GLN A 119 -0.28 -10.38 -4.64
C GLN A 119 -0.27 -11.90 -4.87
N GLU A 120 -0.25 -12.67 -3.80
CA GLU A 120 -0.30 -14.14 -3.85
C GLU A 120 -1.57 -14.64 -4.57
N PHE A 121 -2.71 -14.00 -4.30
CA PHE A 121 -3.95 -14.31 -5.02
C PHE A 121 -3.87 -13.99 -6.51
N ILE A 122 -3.32 -12.83 -6.89
CA ILE A 122 -3.15 -12.43 -8.29
C ILE A 122 -2.17 -13.37 -9.01
N ASP A 123 -1.04 -13.69 -8.39
CA ASP A 123 -0.03 -14.60 -8.95
C ASP A 123 -0.60 -16.00 -9.16
N ASN A 124 -1.41 -16.50 -8.22
CA ASN A 124 -2.12 -17.75 -8.36
C ASN A 124 -3.14 -17.72 -9.52
N CYS A 125 -3.91 -16.63 -9.66
CA CYS A 125 -4.84 -16.48 -10.78
C CYS A 125 -4.12 -16.43 -12.12
N ILE A 126 -2.98 -15.75 -12.22
CA ILE A 126 -2.17 -15.68 -13.44
C ILE A 126 -1.60 -17.06 -13.78
N ASN A 127 -1.04 -17.77 -12.80
CA ASN A 127 -0.50 -19.12 -13.01
C ASN A 127 -1.58 -20.10 -13.47
N TRP A 128 -2.79 -20.04 -12.91
CA TRP A 128 -3.93 -20.83 -13.36
C TRP A 128 -4.35 -20.47 -14.80
N ALA A 129 -4.43 -19.19 -15.14
CA ALA A 129 -4.77 -18.73 -16.49
C ALA A 129 -3.73 -19.20 -17.52
N VAL A 130 -2.44 -19.11 -17.21
CA VAL A 130 -1.35 -19.60 -18.05
C VAL A 130 -1.42 -21.12 -18.22
N GLY A 131 -1.64 -21.87 -17.14
CA GLY A 131 -1.79 -23.32 -17.17
C GLY A 131 -2.95 -23.77 -18.05
N ILE A 132 -4.11 -23.14 -17.91
CA ILE A 132 -5.30 -23.43 -18.72
C ILE A 132 -5.04 -23.10 -20.20
N SER A 133 -4.44 -21.97 -20.51
CA SER A 133 -4.15 -21.57 -21.91
C SER A 133 -3.17 -22.54 -22.57
N ALA A 134 -2.15 -23.01 -21.87
CA ALA A 134 -1.21 -24.01 -22.36
C ALA A 134 -1.88 -25.37 -22.64
N ALA A 135 -2.79 -25.80 -21.75
CA ALA A 135 -3.55 -27.03 -21.94
C ALA A 135 -4.46 -26.98 -23.18
N PHE A 136 -5.19 -25.87 -23.38
CA PHE A 136 -6.03 -25.67 -24.56
C PHE A 136 -5.22 -25.61 -25.85
N SER A 137 -4.05 -24.97 -25.83
CA SER A 137 -3.12 -24.93 -26.96
C SER A 137 -2.63 -26.33 -27.35
N GLY A 138 -2.24 -27.14 -26.34
CA GLY A 138 -1.79 -28.53 -26.56
C GLY A 138 -2.90 -29.42 -27.15
N LEU A 139 -4.13 -29.34 -26.63
CA LEU A 139 -5.27 -30.05 -27.16
C LEU A 139 -5.64 -29.64 -28.59
N GLY A 140 -5.54 -28.35 -28.90
CA GLY A 140 -5.77 -27.80 -30.24
C GLY A 140 -4.78 -28.38 -31.26
N ILE A 141 -3.50 -28.42 -30.91
CA ILE A 141 -2.43 -29.02 -31.76
C ILE A 141 -2.71 -30.51 -32.00
N LEU A 142 -3.03 -31.27 -30.96
CA LEU A 142 -3.36 -32.71 -31.09
C LEU A 142 -4.57 -32.92 -32.02
N PHE A 143 -5.59 -32.08 -31.89
CA PHE A 143 -6.78 -32.17 -32.74
C PHE A 143 -6.44 -31.90 -34.21
N VAL A 144 -5.62 -30.90 -34.50
CA VAL A 144 -5.16 -30.59 -35.87
C VAL A 144 -4.32 -31.73 -36.43
N VAL A 145 -3.42 -32.33 -35.65
CA VAL A 145 -2.59 -33.46 -36.09
C VAL A 145 -3.49 -34.70 -36.39
N MET A 146 -4.45 -35.03 -35.53
CA MET A 146 -5.40 -36.11 -35.77
C MET A 146 -6.24 -35.84 -37.02
N TYR A 147 -6.70 -34.63 -37.22
CA TYR A 147 -7.45 -34.25 -38.42
C TYR A 147 -6.65 -34.43 -39.71
N ILE A 148 -5.37 -33.97 -39.72
CA ILE A 148 -4.48 -34.14 -40.89
C ILE A 148 -4.23 -35.64 -41.20
N ILE A 149 -3.98 -36.46 -40.16
CA ILE A 149 -3.76 -37.88 -40.32
C ILE A 149 -5.02 -38.58 -40.86
N GLY A 150 -6.20 -38.25 -40.32
CA GLY A 150 -7.48 -38.77 -40.77
C GLY A 150 -7.79 -38.40 -42.21
N ALA A 151 -7.56 -37.14 -42.61
CA ALA A 151 -7.74 -36.67 -43.98
C ALA A 151 -6.79 -37.33 -44.96
N ASN A 152 -5.53 -37.60 -44.56
CA ASN A 152 -4.54 -38.25 -45.42
C ASN A 152 -4.77 -39.76 -45.60
N GLN A 153 -5.54 -40.39 -44.69
CA GLN A 153 -5.92 -41.80 -44.77
C GLN A 153 -7.28 -42.03 -45.47
N GLY A 154 -7.91 -40.99 -45.99
CA GLY A 154 -9.18 -41.05 -46.74
C GLY A 154 -10.37 -41.54 -45.93
N LYS A 155 -10.32 -41.40 -44.60
CA LYS A 155 -11.38 -41.86 -43.67
C LYS A 155 -12.36 -40.73 -43.24
N TRP A 156 -12.21 -39.54 -43.81
CA TRP A 156 -13.10 -38.41 -43.58
C TRP A 156 -13.39 -37.74 -44.93
#